data_4c62932846a12b13f2136c20e4bee47b
#
_entry.id   4c62932846a12b13f2136c20e4bee47b
#
_cell.length_a   1.000
_cell.length_b   1.000
_cell.length_c   1.000
_cell.angle_alpha   90.00
_cell.angle_beta   90.00
_cell.angle_gamma   90.00
#
_symmetry.space_group_name_H-M   'P 1'
#
loop_
_entity.id
_entity.type
_entity.pdbx_description
1 polymer ?
#
loop_
_entity_poly.entity_id
_entity_poly.type
_entity_poly.pdbx_seq_one_letter_code
_entity_poly.pdbx_strand_id
1 'polypeptide(L)'
;SGIATSTVIANRVKNLCTDHGYSVKVEQRKITEVEGLAPDYDLIVASTRVPDTVATPSVFAINYLTGMNAEATDQEVLKLIEELDAGH
;
A
#
# COMPACT_ATOMS: atom_id res chain seq x y z
N SER A 1 -6.96 -6.59 -2.47
CA SER A 1 -6.91 -5.21 -2.96
C SER A 1 -6.24 -4.27 -1.97
N GLY A 2 -5.69 -3.20 -2.47
CA GLY A 2 -4.97 -2.23 -1.66
C GLY A 2 -5.43 -0.80 -1.90
N ILE A 3 -5.25 0.04 -0.88
CA ILE A 3 -5.45 1.49 -0.96
C ILE A 3 -4.09 2.17 -1.09
N ALA A 4 -4.00 3.16 -1.99
CA ALA A 4 -2.89 4.09 -2.06
C ALA A 4 -3.44 5.51 -1.91
N THR A 5 -2.76 6.36 -1.15
CA THR A 5 -3.28 7.69 -0.83
C THR A 5 -2.83 8.79 -1.79
N SER A 6 -1.99 8.45 -2.77
CA SER A 6 -1.61 9.39 -3.82
C SER A 6 -1.39 8.67 -5.15
N THR A 7 -1.40 9.44 -6.24
CA THR A 7 -1.15 8.89 -7.58
C THR A 7 0.25 8.30 -7.70
N VAL A 8 1.25 8.97 -7.12
CA VAL A 8 2.65 8.50 -7.14
C VAL A 8 2.75 7.14 -6.43
N ILE A 9 2.15 7.01 -5.26
CA ILE A 9 2.17 5.77 -4.49
C ILE A 9 1.41 4.68 -5.24
N ALA A 10 0.22 5.00 -5.78
CA ALA A 10 -0.58 4.03 -6.52
C ALA A 10 0.20 3.45 -7.70
N ASN A 11 0.83 4.31 -8.49
CA ASN A 11 1.61 3.87 -9.65
C ASN A 11 2.82 3.03 -9.22
N ARG A 12 3.50 3.41 -8.15
CA ARG A 12 4.66 2.65 -7.64
C ARG A 12 4.24 1.25 -7.22
N VAL A 13 3.17 1.12 -6.47
CA VAL A 13 2.69 -0.18 -5.99
C VAL A 13 2.19 -1.04 -7.15
N LYS A 14 1.47 -0.46 -8.11
CA LYS A 14 1.02 -1.18 -9.30
C LYS A 14 2.20 -1.74 -10.10
N ASN A 15 3.22 -0.91 -10.34
CA ASN A 15 4.40 -1.33 -11.09
C ASN A 15 5.17 -2.41 -10.32
N LEU A 16 5.26 -2.28 -9.01
CA LEU A 16 5.93 -3.24 -8.16
C LEU A 16 5.24 -4.61 -8.25
N CYS A 17 3.92 -4.64 -8.19
CA CYS A 17 3.16 -5.87 -8.32
C CYS A 17 3.35 -6.50 -9.70
N THR A 18 3.26 -5.70 -10.76
CA THR A 18 3.44 -6.17 -12.13
C THR A 18 4.82 -6.77 -12.33
N ASP A 19 5.87 -6.09 -11.85
CA ASP A 19 7.25 -6.52 -12.01
C ASP A 19 7.53 -7.85 -11.29
N HIS A 20 6.80 -8.13 -10.22
CA HIS A 20 6.96 -9.36 -9.44
C HIS A 20 5.89 -10.41 -9.70
N GLY A 21 5.03 -10.18 -10.70
CA GLY A 21 4.04 -11.17 -11.10
C GLY A 21 2.82 -11.31 -10.19
N TYR A 22 2.54 -10.30 -9.37
CA TYR A 22 1.36 -10.29 -8.50
C TYR A 22 0.19 -9.56 -9.13
N SER A 23 -1.01 -10.08 -8.94
CA SER A 23 -2.27 -9.46 -9.41
C SER A 23 -2.98 -8.81 -8.23
N VAL A 24 -2.56 -7.62 -7.87
CA VAL A 24 -3.18 -6.86 -6.77
C VAL A 24 -3.86 -5.62 -7.35
N LYS A 25 -5.14 -5.48 -7.06
CA LYS A 25 -5.88 -4.27 -7.45
C LYS A 25 -5.56 -3.16 -6.45
N VAL A 26 -5.07 -2.04 -6.95
CA VAL A 26 -4.73 -0.87 -6.14
C VAL A 26 -5.68 0.26 -6.49
N GLU A 27 -6.35 0.80 -5.49
CA GLU A 27 -7.27 1.92 -5.66
C GLU A 27 -6.77 3.14 -4.90
N GLN A 28 -6.83 4.29 -5.55
CA GLN A 28 -6.45 5.55 -4.91
C GLN A 28 -7.62 6.09 -4.09
N ARG A 29 -7.37 6.38 -2.82
CA ARG A 29 -8.38 6.93 -1.90
C ARG A 29 -7.74 8.02 -1.06
N LYS A 30 -8.55 8.96 -0.59
CA LYS A 30 -8.07 10.03 0.29
C LYS A 30 -7.84 9.46 1.70
N ILE A 31 -6.83 9.98 2.39
CA ILE A 31 -6.54 9.55 3.76
C ILE A 31 -7.75 9.70 4.69
N THR A 32 -8.58 10.71 4.46
CA THR A 32 -9.78 10.93 5.24
C THR A 32 -10.84 9.84 5.06
N GLU A 33 -10.76 9.08 3.97
CA GLU A 33 -11.69 7.98 3.68
C GLU A 33 -11.19 6.63 4.19
N VAL A 34 -9.89 6.52 4.50
CA VAL A 34 -9.24 5.25 4.80
C VAL A 34 -9.87 4.52 5.98
N GLU A 35 -10.18 5.24 7.07
CA GLU A 35 -10.73 4.61 8.26
C GLU A 35 -12.04 3.88 7.98
N GLY A 36 -12.92 4.49 7.18
CA GLY A 36 -14.21 3.88 6.83
C GLY A 36 -14.11 2.77 5.79
N LEU A 37 -13.11 2.82 4.91
CA LEU A 37 -12.96 1.88 3.81
C LEU A 37 -12.03 0.70 4.13
N ALA A 38 -11.14 0.86 5.10
CA ALA A 38 -10.08 -0.10 5.39
C ALA A 38 -10.56 -1.56 5.56
N PRO A 39 -11.71 -1.84 6.19
CA PRO A 39 -12.17 -3.22 6.35
C PRO A 39 -12.38 -3.98 5.02
N ASP A 40 -12.59 -3.25 3.93
CA ASP A 40 -12.81 -3.85 2.62
C ASP A 40 -11.52 -4.07 1.83
N TYR A 41 -10.36 -3.72 2.42
CA TYR A 41 -9.07 -3.79 1.75
C TYR A 41 -8.08 -4.62 2.56
N ASP A 42 -7.07 -5.14 1.88
CA ASP A 42 -6.07 -6.03 2.46
C ASP A 42 -4.80 -5.31 2.90
N LEU A 43 -4.51 -4.16 2.29
CA LEU A 43 -3.36 -3.36 2.67
C LEU A 43 -3.57 -1.88 2.32
N ILE A 44 -2.82 -1.04 2.99
CA ILE A 44 -2.86 0.41 2.79
C ILE A 44 -1.43 0.91 2.65
N VAL A 45 -1.17 1.69 1.60
CA VAL A 45 0.14 2.33 1.39
C VAL A 45 -0.10 3.84 1.37
N ALA A 46 0.38 4.52 2.38
CA ALA A 46 0.07 5.92 2.62
C ALA A 46 1.32 6.77 2.86
N SER A 47 1.28 8.03 2.45
CA SER A 47 2.34 8.99 2.71
C SER A 47 2.18 9.72 4.05
N THR A 48 1.10 9.42 4.78
CA THR A 48 0.84 9.94 6.11
C THR A 48 0.52 8.77 7.04
N ARG A 49 0.53 9.03 8.36
CA ARG A 49 0.23 7.99 9.33
C ARG A 49 -1.25 7.61 9.24
N VAL A 50 -1.50 6.31 9.20
CA VAL A 50 -2.86 5.75 9.24
C VAL A 50 -3.32 5.69 10.69
N PRO A 51 -4.60 6.02 11.00
CA PRO A 51 -5.10 5.95 12.38
C PRO A 51 -4.92 4.57 13.01
N ASP A 52 -4.62 4.54 14.31
CA ASP A 52 -4.41 3.29 15.06
C ASP A 52 -5.67 2.42 15.12
N THR A 53 -6.85 3.01 14.89
CA THR A 53 -8.12 2.28 14.84
C THR A 53 -8.25 1.40 13.60
N VAL A 54 -7.39 1.59 12.59
CA VAL A 54 -7.39 0.80 11.36
C VAL A 54 -6.60 -0.48 11.59
N ALA A 55 -7.27 -1.62 11.50
CA ALA A 55 -6.65 -2.93 11.68
C ALA A 55 -5.96 -3.45 10.42
N THR A 56 -6.32 -2.95 9.25
CA THR A 56 -5.72 -3.35 7.98
C THR A 56 -4.23 -3.02 7.97
N PRO A 57 -3.35 -3.95 7.57
CA PRO A 57 -1.91 -3.67 7.50
C PRO A 57 -1.61 -2.46 6.63
N SER A 58 -0.71 -1.60 7.11
CA SER A 58 -0.37 -0.37 6.40
C SER A 58 1.14 -0.16 6.33
N VAL A 59 1.59 0.50 5.26
CA VAL A 59 2.98 0.90 5.06
C VAL A 59 3.03 2.42 4.97
N PHE A 60 3.92 3.02 5.74
CA PHE A 60 4.19 4.45 5.66
C PHE A 60 5.19 4.68 4.52
N ALA A 61 4.71 5.27 3.42
CA ALA A 61 5.45 5.33 2.17
C ALA A 61 5.86 6.74 1.75
N ILE A 62 6.20 7.61 2.70
CA ILE A 62 6.69 8.96 2.38
C ILE A 62 7.93 8.88 1.47
N ASN A 63 8.71 7.82 1.58
CA ASN A 63 9.90 7.60 0.77
C ASN A 63 9.61 7.55 -0.74
N TYR A 64 8.41 7.17 -1.11
CA TYR A 64 7.99 7.19 -2.52
C TYR A 64 7.86 8.61 -3.06
N LEU A 65 7.56 9.57 -2.20
CA LEU A 65 7.43 10.96 -2.59
C LEU A 65 8.78 11.68 -2.58
N THR A 66 9.65 11.35 -1.62
CA THR A 66 10.97 11.96 -1.50
C THR A 66 12.02 11.32 -2.41
N GLY A 67 11.79 10.07 -2.81
CA GLY A 67 12.76 9.29 -3.56
C GLY A 67 13.89 8.70 -2.72
N MET A 68 13.90 8.95 -1.40
CA MET A 68 14.93 8.46 -0.50
C MET A 68 14.53 7.10 0.08
N ASN A 69 15.41 6.12 -0.03
CA ASN A 69 15.18 4.76 0.49
C ASN A 69 13.88 4.12 -0.01
N ALA A 70 13.46 4.46 -1.22
CA ALA A 70 12.22 3.93 -1.80
C ALA A 70 12.25 2.39 -1.89
N GLU A 71 13.44 1.82 -2.09
CA GLU A 71 13.62 0.36 -2.17
C GLU A 71 13.29 -0.34 -0.85
N ALA A 72 13.60 0.28 0.28
CA ALA A 72 13.24 -0.28 1.58
C ALA A 72 11.72 -0.33 1.75
N THR A 73 11.02 0.70 1.28
CA THR A 73 9.56 0.72 1.29
C THR A 73 9.00 -0.35 0.33
N ASP A 74 9.63 -0.54 -0.83
CA ASP A 74 9.26 -1.61 -1.77
C ASP A 74 9.29 -2.97 -1.08
N GLN A 75 10.33 -3.25 -0.27
CA GLN A 75 10.45 -4.51 0.44
C GLN A 75 9.33 -4.72 1.46
N GLU A 76 8.94 -3.65 2.17
CA GLU A 76 7.82 -3.73 3.11
C GLU A 76 6.51 -4.02 2.39
N VAL A 77 6.25 -3.36 1.27
CA VAL A 77 5.05 -3.57 0.47
C VAL A 77 5.03 -4.98 -0.09
N LEU A 78 6.14 -5.44 -0.66
CA LEU A 78 6.25 -6.80 -1.22
C LEU A 78 6.02 -7.85 -0.15
N LYS A 79 6.55 -7.66 1.05
CA LYS A 79 6.35 -8.61 2.15
C LYS A 79 4.87 -8.77 2.47
N LEU A 80 4.12 -7.67 2.54
CA LEU A 80 2.68 -7.74 2.79
C LEU A 80 1.93 -8.42 1.64
N ILE A 81 2.30 -8.12 0.40
CA ILE A 81 1.69 -8.73 -0.77
C ILE A 81 1.96 -10.23 -0.80
N GLU A 82 3.18 -10.65 -0.51
CA GLU A 82 3.56 -12.05 -0.44
C GLU A 82 2.76 -12.80 0.64
N GLU A 83 2.56 -12.19 1.79
CA GLU A 83 1.75 -12.76 2.87
C GLU A 83 0.29 -12.94 2.44
N LEU A 84 -0.26 -11.97 1.72
CA LEU A 84 -1.62 -12.06 1.19
C LEU A 84 -1.75 -13.18 0.15
N ASP A 85 -0.77 -13.27 -0.75
CA ASP A 85 -0.74 -14.31 -1.78
C ASP A 85 -0.62 -15.70 -1.16
N ALA A 86 0.22 -15.84 -0.13
CA ALA A 86 0.39 -17.12 0.59
C ALA A 86 -0.85 -17.51 1.39
N GLY A 87 -1.70 -16.55 1.77
CA GLY A 87 -2.94 -16.80 2.50
C GLY A 87 -4.09 -17.32 1.64
N HIS A 88 -3.90 -17.36 0.36
CA HIS A 88 -4.89 -17.85 -0.59
C HIS A 88 -4.49 -19.22 -1.12
#